data_2f05385a55bba1a0ff88369091c72804
#
_entry.id   2f05385a55bba1a0ff88369091c72804
#
_cell.length_a   1.000
_cell.length_b   1.000
_cell.length_c   1.000
_cell.angle_alpha   90.00
_cell.angle_beta   90.00
_cell.angle_gamma   90.00
#
_symmetry.space_group_name_H-M   'P 1'
#
loop_
_entity.id
_entity.type
_entity.pdbx_description
1 polymer ?
#
loop_
_entity_poly.entity_id
_entity_poly.type
_entity_poly.pdbx_seq_one_letter_code
_entity_poly.pdbx_strand_id
1 'polypeptide(L)'
;MVFKAPVKTGTNVRLAGSDFPAGETILHAGDKLTPANLGIAASTGRAYLRVYGRLRVSIFCSGSELARPGEPLREGAIYNSNRYQLRALLHALGCEVNDVGSVRDSIEDTVEAFQKAARSTDVIVTTGGMSVGEEDYIKPAVERLGHIDMWRLAVKPGKPFAFGEVSGVPFLGLPGNPVAVFVET
;
A
#
# COMPACT_ATOMS: atom_id res chain seq x y z
N MET A 1 44.18 -16.07 -38.07
CA MET A 1 42.86 -15.40 -38.03
C MET A 1 42.75 -14.51 -39.24
N VAL A 2 41.79 -14.72 -40.13
CA VAL A 2 41.66 -13.91 -41.39
C VAL A 2 40.41 -13.02 -41.17
N PHE A 3 40.57 -11.71 -41.18
CA PHE A 3 39.47 -10.75 -41.14
C PHE A 3 38.87 -10.59 -42.55
N LYS A 4 37.58 -10.77 -42.70
CA LYS A 4 36.89 -10.69 -44.02
C LYS A 4 36.65 -9.25 -44.53
N ALA A 5 36.88 -8.24 -43.68
CA ALA A 5 36.75 -6.83 -44.03
C ALA A 5 37.69 -5.97 -43.15
N PRO A 6 38.14 -4.80 -43.64
CA PRO A 6 38.95 -3.88 -42.86
C PRO A 6 38.09 -3.32 -41.71
N VAL A 7 38.61 -3.38 -40.49
CA VAL A 7 38.01 -2.79 -39.31
C VAL A 7 38.45 -1.32 -39.23
N LYS A 8 37.45 -0.41 -39.12
CA LYS A 8 37.73 1.03 -38.93
C LYS A 8 38.34 1.27 -37.55
N THR A 9 39.28 2.21 -37.45
CA THR A 9 39.82 2.65 -36.17
C THR A 9 38.70 3.11 -35.26
N GLY A 10 38.67 2.62 -34.01
CA GLY A 10 37.61 2.91 -33.01
C GLY A 10 36.40 1.99 -33.05
N THR A 11 36.33 1.03 -34.02
CA THR A 11 35.23 0.03 -34.00
C THR A 11 35.30 -0.82 -32.74
N ASN A 12 34.15 -0.97 -32.04
CA ASN A 12 34.00 -1.69 -30.75
C ASN A 12 34.80 -1.07 -29.59
N VAL A 13 35.27 0.17 -29.71
CA VAL A 13 35.86 0.93 -28.62
C VAL A 13 34.76 1.78 -27.95
N ARG A 14 34.51 1.56 -26.69
CA ARG A 14 33.64 2.43 -25.87
C ARG A 14 34.46 3.64 -25.44
N LEU A 15 33.99 4.83 -25.75
CA LEU A 15 34.59 6.07 -25.29
C LEU A 15 34.15 6.38 -23.85
N ALA A 16 34.97 7.13 -23.10
CA ALA A 16 34.58 7.64 -21.81
C ALA A 16 33.28 8.47 -21.92
N GLY A 17 32.32 8.22 -21.05
CA GLY A 17 31.00 8.88 -21.05
C GLY A 17 30.02 8.38 -22.11
N SER A 18 30.30 7.28 -22.83
CA SER A 18 29.38 6.72 -23.83
C SER A 18 28.10 6.14 -23.21
N ASP A 19 28.14 5.68 -21.98
CA ASP A 19 26.97 5.18 -21.29
C ASP A 19 26.19 6.36 -20.63
N PHE A 20 26.88 7.23 -19.91
CA PHE A 20 26.41 8.52 -19.41
C PHE A 20 27.57 9.47 -19.14
N PRO A 21 27.44 10.77 -19.46
CA PRO A 21 28.48 11.76 -19.22
C PRO A 21 28.71 12.02 -17.73
N ALA A 22 29.93 12.43 -17.38
CA ALA A 22 30.18 12.85 -15.98
C ALA A 22 29.36 14.08 -15.62
N GLY A 23 28.72 14.04 -14.45
CA GLY A 23 27.85 15.12 -13.94
C GLY A 23 26.38 15.01 -14.36
N GLU A 24 26.01 14.04 -15.20
CA GLU A 24 24.60 13.77 -15.52
C GLU A 24 23.89 13.12 -14.34
N THR A 25 22.64 13.53 -14.11
CA THR A 25 21.76 12.89 -13.12
C THR A 25 21.10 11.67 -13.74
N ILE A 26 21.46 10.49 -13.25
CA ILE A 26 20.99 9.20 -13.77
C ILE A 26 19.82 8.59 -12.98
N LEU A 27 19.59 9.06 -11.76
CA LEU A 27 18.45 8.68 -10.89
C LEU A 27 17.95 9.92 -10.17
N HIS A 28 16.63 10.06 -10.06
CA HIS A 28 15.97 11.17 -9.40
C HIS A 28 15.32 10.73 -8.09
N ALA A 29 15.09 11.68 -7.19
CA ALA A 29 14.27 11.42 -6.01
C ALA A 29 12.84 11.03 -6.43
N GLY A 30 12.34 9.91 -5.90
CA GLY A 30 11.05 9.33 -6.29
C GLY A 30 11.14 8.19 -7.33
N ASP A 31 12.28 8.01 -7.97
CA ASP A 31 12.47 6.87 -8.88
C ASP A 31 12.41 5.55 -8.12
N LYS A 32 11.61 4.61 -8.64
CA LYS A 32 11.59 3.24 -8.11
C LYS A 32 12.88 2.53 -8.46
N LEU A 33 13.64 2.09 -7.44
CA LEU A 33 14.88 1.35 -7.65
C LEU A 33 14.61 -0.06 -8.17
N THR A 34 14.75 -0.23 -9.49
CA THR A 34 14.74 -1.53 -10.15
C THR A 34 16.12 -2.19 -10.10
N PRO A 35 16.26 -3.50 -10.40
CA PRO A 35 17.57 -4.13 -10.54
C PRO A 35 18.49 -3.41 -11.52
N ALA A 36 17.95 -2.87 -12.63
CA ALA A 36 18.70 -2.08 -13.58
C ALA A 36 19.24 -0.77 -12.99
N ASN A 37 18.38 -0.04 -12.26
CA ASN A 37 18.75 1.21 -11.57
C ASN A 37 19.88 0.97 -10.55
N LEU A 38 19.79 -0.14 -9.81
CA LEU A 38 20.83 -0.53 -8.85
C LEU A 38 22.16 -0.85 -9.57
N GLY A 39 22.11 -1.54 -10.71
CA GLY A 39 23.28 -1.82 -11.54
C GLY A 39 23.95 -0.54 -12.04
N ILE A 40 23.16 0.42 -12.53
CA ILE A 40 23.66 1.73 -12.98
C ILE A 40 24.28 2.50 -11.81
N ALA A 41 23.60 2.57 -10.67
CA ALA A 41 24.15 3.25 -9.48
C ALA A 41 25.46 2.63 -9.02
N ALA A 42 25.55 1.29 -8.98
CA ALA A 42 26.77 0.58 -8.62
C ALA A 42 27.93 0.85 -9.60
N SER A 43 27.65 0.96 -10.93
CA SER A 43 28.66 1.24 -11.95
C SER A 43 29.31 2.62 -11.79
N THR A 44 28.66 3.56 -11.07
CA THR A 44 29.25 4.87 -10.71
C THR A 44 30.13 4.82 -9.46
N GLY A 45 30.30 3.65 -8.84
CA GLY A 45 31.08 3.48 -7.60
C GLY A 45 30.33 3.87 -6.32
N ARG A 46 29.03 4.09 -6.38
CA ARG A 46 28.22 4.41 -5.19
C ARG A 46 27.94 3.15 -4.37
N ALA A 47 28.46 3.11 -3.13
CA ALA A 47 28.21 2.03 -2.21
C ALA A 47 26.85 2.15 -1.50
N TYR A 48 26.32 3.36 -1.37
CA TYR A 48 25.06 3.65 -0.67
C TYR A 48 24.22 4.64 -1.45
N LEU A 49 22.91 4.43 -1.45
CA LEU A 49 21.91 5.37 -1.95
C LEU A 49 21.01 5.83 -0.82
N ARG A 50 20.68 7.11 -0.78
CA ARG A 50 19.62 7.62 0.09
C ARG A 50 18.28 7.30 -0.54
N VAL A 51 17.41 6.61 0.21
CA VAL A 51 16.07 6.21 -0.25
C VAL A 51 15.03 6.62 0.77
N TYR A 52 13.78 6.74 0.35
CA TYR A 52 12.66 6.87 1.29
C TYR A 52 12.49 5.58 2.08
N GLY A 53 12.06 5.69 3.34
CA GLY A 53 11.61 4.55 4.13
C GLY A 53 10.39 3.88 3.51
N ARG A 54 10.15 2.64 3.87
CA ARG A 54 8.91 1.97 3.49
C ARG A 54 7.72 2.64 4.16
N LEU A 55 6.62 2.79 3.41
CA LEU A 55 5.37 3.28 3.96
C LEU A 55 4.84 2.28 4.99
N ARG A 56 4.58 2.74 6.22
CA ARG A 56 3.99 1.93 7.29
C ARG A 56 2.47 2.06 7.19
N VAL A 57 1.80 0.94 7.01
CA VAL A 57 0.34 0.91 6.84
C VAL A 57 -0.26 0.04 7.93
N SER A 58 -1.12 0.61 8.77
CA SER A 58 -1.94 -0.16 9.70
C SER A 58 -3.23 -0.59 9.03
N ILE A 59 -3.58 -1.87 9.15
CA ILE A 59 -4.83 -2.41 8.61
C ILE A 59 -5.71 -3.01 9.72
N PHE A 60 -7.03 -2.87 9.57
CA PHE A 60 -8.02 -3.67 10.29
C PHE A 60 -9.28 -3.89 9.47
N CYS A 61 -10.05 -4.92 9.82
CA CYS A 61 -11.33 -5.24 9.19
C CYS A 61 -12.45 -5.09 10.22
N SER A 62 -13.53 -4.39 9.88
CA SER A 62 -14.74 -4.30 10.69
C SER A 62 -15.78 -5.30 10.19
N GLY A 63 -16.37 -6.03 11.12
CA GLY A 63 -17.41 -7.01 10.85
C GLY A 63 -17.46 -8.07 11.95
N SER A 64 -18.59 -8.14 12.68
CA SER A 64 -18.81 -9.14 13.73
C SER A 64 -19.01 -10.54 13.17
N GLU A 65 -19.34 -10.66 11.87
CA GLU A 65 -19.45 -11.91 11.12
C GLU A 65 -18.10 -12.52 10.75
N LEU A 66 -16.99 -11.76 10.87
CA LEU A 66 -15.70 -12.17 10.38
C LEU A 66 -15.00 -13.19 11.28
N ALA A 67 -14.77 -14.40 10.75
CA ALA A 67 -13.99 -15.46 11.38
C ALA A 67 -12.59 -15.57 10.78
N ARG A 68 -11.63 -16.06 11.54
CA ARG A 68 -10.29 -16.35 11.02
C ARG A 68 -10.29 -17.67 10.24
N PRO A 69 -9.57 -17.76 9.10
CA PRO A 69 -9.33 -19.02 8.45
C PRO A 69 -8.73 -20.04 9.42
N GLY A 70 -9.28 -21.28 9.40
CA GLY A 70 -8.92 -22.37 10.31
C GLY A 70 -9.78 -22.46 11.59
N GLU A 71 -10.54 -21.42 11.92
CA GLU A 71 -11.52 -21.50 13.01
C GLU A 71 -12.86 -22.08 12.52
N PRO A 72 -13.64 -22.80 13.34
CA PRO A 72 -15.00 -23.20 12.98
C PRO A 72 -15.89 -22.02 12.72
N LEU A 73 -16.65 -22.04 11.61
CA LEU A 73 -17.63 -21.00 11.31
C LEU A 73 -18.84 -21.11 12.24
N ARG A 74 -19.19 -19.99 12.86
CA ARG A 74 -20.49 -19.83 13.53
C ARG A 74 -21.58 -19.64 12.47
N GLU A 75 -22.82 -19.87 12.83
CA GLU A 75 -23.96 -19.53 11.97
C GLU A 75 -23.91 -18.04 11.58
N GLY A 76 -24.09 -17.73 10.32
CA GLY A 76 -23.99 -16.37 9.78
C GLY A 76 -22.58 -15.80 9.61
N ALA A 77 -21.52 -16.51 10.08
CA ALA A 77 -20.15 -16.04 9.92
C ALA A 77 -19.55 -16.39 8.55
N ILE A 78 -18.59 -15.58 8.14
CA ILE A 78 -17.77 -15.78 6.93
C ILE A 78 -16.28 -15.67 7.27
N TYR A 79 -15.41 -16.30 6.48
CA TYR A 79 -13.98 -16.09 6.66
C TYR A 79 -13.53 -14.72 6.16
N ASN A 80 -12.71 -14.04 6.98
CA ASN A 80 -12.13 -12.75 6.63
C ASN A 80 -11.06 -12.90 5.55
N SER A 81 -11.46 -12.91 4.29
CA SER A 81 -10.54 -12.97 3.14
C SER A 81 -9.84 -11.63 2.89
N ASN A 82 -10.54 -10.51 3.12
CA ASN A 82 -10.03 -9.16 2.85
C ASN A 82 -8.74 -8.85 3.61
N ARG A 83 -8.65 -9.26 4.88
CA ARG A 83 -7.46 -9.09 5.71
C ARG A 83 -6.21 -9.64 5.05
N TYR A 84 -6.29 -10.85 4.52
CA TYR A 84 -5.15 -11.54 3.88
C TYR A 84 -4.84 -10.96 2.51
N GLN A 85 -5.87 -10.65 1.73
CA GLN A 85 -5.73 -10.03 0.42
C GLN A 85 -5.09 -8.65 0.52
N LEU A 86 -5.62 -7.77 1.38
CA LEU A 86 -5.11 -6.43 1.60
C LEU A 86 -3.66 -6.44 2.08
N ARG A 87 -3.36 -7.30 3.05
CA ARG A 87 -1.99 -7.49 3.53
C ARG A 87 -1.03 -7.92 2.41
N ALA A 88 -1.44 -8.86 1.56
CA ALA A 88 -0.62 -9.32 0.44
C ALA A 88 -0.40 -8.22 -0.61
N LEU A 89 -1.44 -7.45 -0.95
CA LEU A 89 -1.34 -6.32 -1.88
C LEU A 89 -0.39 -5.24 -1.36
N LEU A 90 -0.53 -4.82 -0.11
CA LEU A 90 0.32 -3.82 0.50
C LEU A 90 1.79 -4.27 0.58
N HIS A 91 2.04 -5.55 0.89
CA HIS A 91 3.40 -6.10 0.83
C HIS A 91 3.98 -6.10 -0.58
N ALA A 92 3.17 -6.42 -1.60
CA ALA A 92 3.60 -6.37 -3.00
C ALA A 92 3.93 -4.94 -3.46
N LEU A 93 3.26 -3.94 -2.87
CA LEU A 93 3.57 -2.52 -3.07
C LEU A 93 4.80 -2.05 -2.28
N GLY A 94 5.41 -2.92 -1.46
CA GLY A 94 6.60 -2.62 -0.68
C GLY A 94 6.34 -1.96 0.67
N CYS A 95 5.08 -1.93 1.14
CA CYS A 95 4.71 -1.37 2.43
C CYS A 95 5.13 -2.27 3.61
N GLU A 96 5.34 -1.65 4.75
CA GLU A 96 5.41 -2.32 6.06
C GLU A 96 4.01 -2.35 6.67
N VAL A 97 3.46 -3.55 6.88
CA VAL A 97 2.06 -3.72 7.30
C VAL A 97 1.95 -4.07 8.76
N ASN A 98 1.28 -3.24 9.53
CA ASN A 98 0.85 -3.48 10.91
C ASN A 98 -0.60 -3.95 10.90
N ASP A 99 -0.82 -5.23 11.21
CA ASP A 99 -2.14 -5.86 11.19
C ASP A 99 -2.80 -5.82 12.58
N VAL A 100 -3.74 -4.90 12.78
CA VAL A 100 -4.49 -4.73 14.03
C VAL A 100 -5.51 -5.85 14.26
N GLY A 101 -6.00 -6.47 13.18
CA GLY A 101 -6.92 -7.61 13.24
C GLY A 101 -8.34 -7.30 12.79
N SER A 102 -9.30 -8.10 13.29
CA SER A 102 -10.72 -7.86 13.10
C SER A 102 -11.30 -7.11 14.32
N VAL A 103 -12.16 -6.16 14.05
CA VAL A 103 -12.80 -5.28 15.03
C VAL A 103 -14.29 -5.58 15.03
N ARG A 104 -14.91 -5.64 16.20
CA ARG A 104 -16.35 -5.85 16.36
C ARG A 104 -17.11 -4.61 15.91
N ASP A 105 -18.36 -4.82 15.53
CA ASP A 105 -19.27 -3.73 15.16
C ASP A 105 -19.77 -2.99 16.40
N SER A 106 -18.89 -2.16 16.97
CA SER A 106 -19.20 -1.20 18.01
C SER A 106 -18.37 0.07 17.81
N ILE A 107 -18.91 1.18 18.24
CA ILE A 107 -18.24 2.48 18.09
C ILE A 107 -16.98 2.55 18.97
N GLU A 108 -17.03 1.97 20.17
CA GLU A 108 -15.93 1.98 21.12
C GLU A 108 -14.75 1.15 20.60
N ASP A 109 -15.01 -0.09 20.14
CA ASP A 109 -13.98 -0.97 19.58
C ASP A 109 -13.38 -0.37 18.33
N THR A 110 -14.18 0.29 17.48
CA THR A 110 -13.73 0.94 16.25
C THR A 110 -12.84 2.17 16.55
N VAL A 111 -13.23 3.00 17.53
CA VAL A 111 -12.42 4.14 17.99
C VAL A 111 -11.08 3.66 18.56
N GLU A 112 -11.10 2.61 19.41
CA GLU A 112 -9.88 2.03 19.98
C GLU A 112 -8.95 1.48 18.89
N ALA A 113 -9.50 0.78 17.90
CA ALA A 113 -8.73 0.26 16.76
C ALA A 113 -8.07 1.38 15.96
N PHE A 114 -8.78 2.46 15.66
CA PHE A 114 -8.21 3.63 15.00
C PHE A 114 -7.10 4.28 15.82
N GLN A 115 -7.32 4.49 17.13
CA GLN A 115 -6.32 5.06 18.02
C GLN A 115 -5.06 4.18 18.11
N LYS A 116 -5.22 2.86 18.14
CA LYS A 116 -4.11 1.90 18.12
C LYS A 116 -3.38 1.94 16.79
N ALA A 117 -4.11 1.96 15.69
CA ALA A 117 -3.56 2.03 14.33
C ALA A 117 -2.73 3.31 14.13
N ALA A 118 -3.22 4.46 14.59
CA ALA A 118 -2.60 5.77 14.37
C ALA A 118 -1.25 5.97 15.07
N ARG A 119 -0.92 5.17 16.10
CA ARG A 119 0.29 5.41 16.94
C ARG A 119 1.62 5.28 16.21
N SER A 120 1.71 4.44 15.18
CA SER A 120 2.99 4.07 14.56
C SER A 120 2.87 3.78 13.06
N THR A 121 2.04 4.55 12.36
CA THR A 121 1.74 4.32 10.95
C THR A 121 1.76 5.62 10.16
N ASP A 122 1.94 5.52 8.86
CA ASP A 122 1.88 6.65 7.94
C ASP A 122 0.51 6.71 7.24
N VAL A 123 -0.21 5.58 7.18
CA VAL A 123 -1.57 5.46 6.60
C VAL A 123 -2.34 4.38 7.34
N ILE A 124 -3.65 4.59 7.55
CA ILE A 124 -4.59 3.59 8.05
C ILE A 124 -5.47 3.12 6.90
N VAL A 125 -5.61 1.80 6.72
CA VAL A 125 -6.52 1.23 5.73
C VAL A 125 -7.47 0.27 6.43
N THR A 126 -8.78 0.47 6.24
CA THR A 126 -9.81 -0.42 6.79
C THR A 126 -10.61 -1.08 5.68
N THR A 127 -11.25 -2.20 5.96
CA THR A 127 -12.22 -2.82 5.07
C THR A 127 -13.43 -3.31 5.86
N GLY A 128 -14.63 -3.16 5.28
CA GLY A 128 -15.90 -3.37 5.96
C GLY A 128 -16.39 -2.12 6.69
N GLY A 129 -17.63 -2.15 7.18
CA GLY A 129 -18.25 -1.02 7.91
C GLY A 129 -18.40 0.26 7.08
N MET A 130 -18.43 0.17 5.74
CA MET A 130 -18.52 1.29 4.81
C MET A 130 -19.86 1.38 4.09
N SER A 131 -20.89 0.69 4.60
CA SER A 131 -22.24 0.70 4.05
C SER A 131 -23.04 1.89 4.61
N VAL A 132 -24.29 2.00 4.22
CA VAL A 132 -25.27 2.98 4.75
C VAL A 132 -26.17 2.35 5.82
N GLY A 133 -25.79 1.17 6.36
CA GLY A 133 -26.55 0.45 7.37
C GLY A 133 -26.36 1.02 8.79
N GLU A 134 -27.25 0.62 9.71
CA GLU A 134 -27.20 1.02 11.14
C GLU A 134 -25.96 0.49 11.87
N GLU A 135 -25.30 -0.54 11.34
CA GLU A 135 -24.09 -1.17 11.89
C GLU A 135 -22.78 -0.62 11.27
N ASP A 136 -22.82 0.58 10.69
CA ASP A 136 -21.65 1.23 10.13
C ASP A 136 -21.00 2.15 11.17
N TYR A 137 -19.98 1.65 11.84
CA TYR A 137 -19.28 2.37 12.91
C TYR A 137 -18.01 3.08 12.43
N ILE A 138 -17.56 2.87 11.18
CA ILE A 138 -16.36 3.51 10.65
C ILE A 138 -16.55 5.01 10.56
N LYS A 139 -17.61 5.47 9.92
CA LYS A 139 -17.88 6.90 9.74
C LYS A 139 -17.97 7.66 11.07
N PRO A 140 -18.84 7.25 12.04
CA PRO A 140 -18.92 7.97 13.31
C PRO A 140 -17.63 7.88 14.14
N ALA A 141 -16.82 6.81 14.00
CA ALA A 141 -15.53 6.72 14.68
C ALA A 141 -14.50 7.70 14.07
N VAL A 142 -14.45 7.81 12.75
CA VAL A 142 -13.58 8.80 12.06
C VAL A 142 -13.98 10.22 12.44
N GLU A 143 -15.27 10.55 12.45
CA GLU A 143 -15.78 11.88 12.83
C GLU A 143 -15.46 12.26 14.28
N ARG A 144 -15.28 11.28 15.18
CA ARG A 144 -14.81 11.52 16.58
C ARG A 144 -13.31 11.79 16.67
N LEU A 145 -12.50 11.29 15.75
CA LEU A 145 -11.03 11.31 15.81
C LEU A 145 -10.38 12.20 14.76
N GLY A 146 -11.13 12.69 13.80
CA GLY A 146 -10.65 13.47 12.67
C GLY A 146 -11.78 13.91 11.75
N HIS A 147 -11.60 13.74 10.44
CA HIS A 147 -12.59 14.15 9.44
C HIS A 147 -12.58 13.24 8.21
N ILE A 148 -13.64 13.32 7.42
CA ILE A 148 -13.80 12.62 6.14
C ILE A 148 -13.88 13.66 5.04
N ASP A 149 -12.98 13.57 4.06
CA ASP A 149 -12.95 14.44 2.88
C ASP A 149 -13.79 13.88 1.74
N MET A 150 -13.82 12.54 1.61
CA MET A 150 -14.54 11.84 0.57
C MET A 150 -15.22 10.57 1.12
N TRP A 151 -16.48 10.34 0.75
CA TRP A 151 -17.27 9.20 1.23
C TRP A 151 -17.74 8.26 0.12
N ARG A 152 -17.54 8.50 -1.14
CA ARG A 152 -17.95 7.60 -2.23
C ARG A 152 -17.11 7.82 -3.47
N LEU A 153 -16.85 6.72 -4.20
CA LEU A 153 -16.27 6.78 -5.54
C LEU A 153 -17.31 6.44 -6.60
N ALA A 154 -17.16 7.02 -7.80
CA ALA A 154 -17.99 6.70 -8.95
C ALA A 154 -17.43 5.50 -9.73
N VAL A 155 -17.13 4.39 -9.02
CA VAL A 155 -16.60 3.14 -9.58
C VAL A 155 -17.53 1.97 -9.30
N LYS A 156 -17.43 0.91 -10.10
CA LYS A 156 -18.19 -0.34 -9.93
C LYS A 156 -17.32 -1.55 -10.35
N PRO A 157 -17.04 -2.51 -9.43
CA PRO A 157 -17.37 -2.52 -8.00
C PRO A 157 -16.55 -1.50 -7.21
N GLY A 158 -17.03 -1.10 -6.01
CA GLY A 158 -16.28 -0.27 -5.09
C GLY A 158 -16.87 1.13 -4.83
N LYS A 159 -18.20 1.29 -4.96
CA LYS A 159 -18.87 2.58 -4.70
C LYS A 159 -18.71 3.11 -3.26
N PRO A 160 -18.79 2.28 -2.18
CA PRO A 160 -18.45 2.72 -0.83
C PRO A 160 -16.92 2.82 -0.68
N PHE A 161 -16.43 4.04 -0.49
CA PHE A 161 -15.02 4.35 -0.26
C PHE A 161 -14.94 5.58 0.63
N ALA A 162 -14.03 5.59 1.59
CA ALA A 162 -13.76 6.78 2.38
C ALA A 162 -12.29 7.19 2.29
N PHE A 163 -12.07 8.48 2.26
CA PHE A 163 -10.78 9.10 2.44
C PHE A 163 -10.92 10.23 3.44
N GLY A 164 -9.93 10.37 4.32
CA GLY A 164 -9.91 11.40 5.35
C GLY A 164 -8.69 11.29 6.25
N GLU A 165 -8.83 11.76 7.47
CA GLU A 165 -7.78 11.78 8.47
C GLU A 165 -8.30 11.31 9.83
N VAL A 166 -7.50 10.53 10.53
CA VAL A 166 -7.75 10.07 11.90
C VAL A 166 -6.54 10.36 12.76
N SER A 167 -6.70 11.22 13.78
CA SER A 167 -5.62 11.61 14.71
C SER A 167 -4.34 12.09 14.00
N GLY A 168 -4.48 12.85 12.91
CA GLY A 168 -3.36 13.36 12.11
C GLY A 168 -2.77 12.36 11.11
N VAL A 169 -3.40 11.18 10.93
CA VAL A 169 -2.94 10.12 10.01
C VAL A 169 -3.96 9.95 8.88
N PRO A 170 -3.52 9.96 7.61
CA PRO A 170 -4.39 9.65 6.48
C PRO A 170 -5.10 8.31 6.64
N PHE A 171 -6.37 8.29 6.29
CA PHE A 171 -7.25 7.14 6.41
C PHE A 171 -7.92 6.79 5.07
N LEU A 172 -7.93 5.51 4.74
CA LEU A 172 -8.63 4.92 3.61
C LEU A 172 -9.60 3.84 4.12
N GLY A 173 -10.89 4.01 3.83
CA GLY A 173 -11.90 3.01 4.11
C GLY A 173 -12.32 2.31 2.82
N LEU A 174 -12.15 1.00 2.77
CA LEU A 174 -12.48 0.15 1.65
C LEU A 174 -13.76 -0.65 1.93
N PRO A 175 -14.56 -0.99 0.90
CA PRO A 175 -15.77 -1.78 1.08
C PRO A 175 -15.48 -3.20 1.58
N GLY A 176 -16.54 -3.90 2.05
CA GLY A 176 -16.44 -5.30 2.46
C GLY A 176 -16.30 -6.31 1.31
N ASN A 177 -16.61 -5.90 0.06
CA ASN A 177 -16.52 -6.78 -1.11
C ASN A 177 -15.05 -7.03 -1.50
N PRO A 178 -14.56 -8.31 -1.54
CA PRO A 178 -13.17 -8.61 -1.86
C PRO A 178 -12.68 -8.11 -3.22
N VAL A 179 -13.57 -8.11 -4.24
CA VAL A 179 -13.22 -7.60 -5.57
C VAL A 179 -13.01 -6.08 -5.54
N ALA A 180 -13.85 -5.37 -4.78
CA ALA A 180 -13.70 -3.94 -4.61
C ALA A 180 -12.43 -3.60 -3.82
N VAL A 181 -12.11 -4.33 -2.74
CA VAL A 181 -10.84 -4.19 -2.02
C VAL A 181 -9.66 -4.31 -2.97
N PHE A 182 -9.66 -5.31 -3.86
CA PHE A 182 -8.57 -5.50 -4.83
C PHE A 182 -8.42 -4.34 -5.81
N VAL A 183 -9.53 -3.75 -6.24
CA VAL A 183 -9.52 -2.67 -7.24
C VAL A 183 -9.13 -1.32 -6.62
N GLU A 184 -9.46 -1.10 -5.35
CA GLU A 184 -9.29 0.18 -4.65
C GLU A 184 -7.98 0.25 -3.83
N THR A 185 -7.25 -0.85 -3.70
CA THR A 185 -5.92 -0.88 -3.08
C THR A 185 -4.82 -0.64 -4.11
#